data_b3a54a207b3bffa077c81bb136aeef1a
#
_entry.id   b3a54a207b3bffa077c81bb136aeef1a
#
_cell.length_a   1.000
_cell.length_b   1.000
_cell.length_c   1.000
_cell.angle_alpha   90.00
_cell.angle_beta   90.00
_cell.angle_gamma   90.00
#
_symmetry.space_group_name_H-M   'P 1'
#
loop_
_entity.id
_entity.type
_entity.pdbx_description
1 polymer ?
#
loop_
_entity_poly.entity_id
_entity_poly.type
_entity_poly.pdbx_seq_one_letter_code
_entity_poly.pdbx_strand_id
1 'polypeptide(L)'
;MKKEKVIIVGGGPCGLSAAIELQHTGIDALVIEKGNIVNAIYNYPTHQTFFSSSEKLEIGDVPFITENRKPVRNQALAYYREVVKRKQVRIQPFERVLQVDKQAENQFIVTTSKETYEAENVIIATGYYDHPNYMNVPGEDLSKVFHYFKEAHPYFDKDVVVIGGKNSSVDAALELVKCDARVTVIYRGSDYSPSVKPWILPEFEALVRNGTIGMHFNAHVTKITDETVTFEQESKEYTVSNDFVFAMTGYHPDHSFLTKMGVELDAETGRPSFNEETMETNVEGIYIAGVIAAGNNANEIFIENGRFHGKSIASHIINKNNA
;
A
#
# COMPACT_ATOMS: atom_id res chain seq x y z
N MET A 1 21.24 -24.20 -0.11
CA MET A 1 20.57 -23.05 0.46
C MET A 1 21.53 -21.86 0.39
N LYS A 2 21.10 -20.74 -0.15
CA LYS A 2 21.94 -19.53 -0.25
C LYS A 2 21.94 -18.83 1.11
N LYS A 3 23.10 -18.27 1.51
CA LYS A 3 23.24 -17.56 2.77
C LYS A 3 23.35 -16.06 2.52
N GLU A 4 22.60 -15.28 3.29
CA GLU A 4 22.55 -13.83 3.23
C GLU A 4 22.71 -13.24 4.64
N LYS A 5 23.39 -12.11 4.77
CA LYS A 5 23.43 -11.39 6.06
C LYS A 5 22.08 -10.75 6.37
N VAL A 6 21.45 -10.14 5.34
CA VAL A 6 20.14 -9.50 5.50
C VAL A 6 19.30 -9.82 4.26
N ILE A 7 18.06 -10.26 4.50
CA ILE A 7 17.01 -10.35 3.49
C ILE A 7 15.98 -9.27 3.76
N ILE A 8 15.61 -8.52 2.73
CA ILE A 8 14.55 -7.51 2.77
C ILE A 8 13.35 -8.05 1.99
N VAL A 9 12.21 -8.16 2.64
CA VAL A 9 10.95 -8.64 2.06
C VAL A 9 10.14 -7.44 1.58
N GLY A 10 10.12 -7.20 0.28
CA GLY A 10 9.44 -6.11 -0.39
C GLY A 10 10.37 -5.08 -1.01
N GLY A 11 10.25 -4.90 -2.32
CA GLY A 11 11.02 -3.97 -3.16
C GLY A 11 10.34 -2.62 -3.38
N GLY A 12 9.54 -2.17 -2.40
CA GLY A 12 8.98 -0.81 -2.36
C GLY A 12 10.02 0.24 -1.96
N PRO A 13 9.68 1.55 -1.98
CA PRO A 13 10.61 2.62 -1.68
C PRO A 13 11.34 2.47 -0.35
N CYS A 14 10.63 2.02 0.70
CA CYS A 14 11.24 1.84 2.04
C CYS A 14 12.18 0.64 2.09
N GLY A 15 11.84 -0.48 1.42
CA GLY A 15 12.73 -1.63 1.32
C GLY A 15 13.99 -1.34 0.49
N LEU A 16 13.85 -0.62 -0.63
CA LEU A 16 14.98 -0.16 -1.43
C LEU A 16 15.88 0.81 -0.64
N SER A 17 15.27 1.74 0.10
CA SER A 17 16.03 2.65 0.97
C SER A 17 16.80 1.86 2.03
N ALA A 18 16.18 0.88 2.68
CA ALA A 18 16.85 0.04 3.67
C ALA A 18 18.04 -0.73 3.07
N ALA A 19 17.90 -1.25 1.86
CA ALA A 19 19.00 -1.91 1.16
C ALA A 19 20.19 -0.97 0.92
N ILE A 20 19.92 0.26 0.51
CA ILE A 20 20.96 1.26 0.26
C ILE A 20 21.65 1.70 1.57
N GLU A 21 20.89 1.91 2.63
CA GLU A 21 21.47 2.26 3.95
C GLU A 21 22.37 1.13 4.50
N LEU A 22 21.99 -0.13 4.28
CA LEU A 22 22.84 -1.27 4.62
C LEU A 22 24.11 -1.31 3.77
N GLN A 23 24.06 -0.97 2.47
CA GLN A 23 25.27 -0.87 1.64
C GLN A 23 26.25 0.16 2.18
N HIS A 24 25.79 1.30 2.74
CA HIS A 24 26.64 2.30 3.37
C HIS A 24 27.39 1.75 4.60
N THR A 25 26.89 0.67 5.19
CA THR A 25 27.56 -0.03 6.32
C THR A 25 28.37 -1.26 5.89
N GLY A 26 28.49 -1.51 4.58
CA GLY A 26 29.21 -2.66 4.02
C GLY A 26 28.39 -3.96 3.98
N ILE A 27 27.08 -3.90 4.22
CA ILE A 27 26.17 -5.06 4.10
C ILE A 27 25.44 -4.99 2.77
N ASP A 28 25.68 -5.97 1.90
CA ASP A 28 25.02 -6.11 0.62
C ASP A 28 23.76 -7.00 0.75
N ALA A 29 22.64 -6.40 1.19
CA ALA A 29 21.38 -7.10 1.45
C ALA A 29 20.71 -7.58 0.16
N LEU A 30 19.99 -8.71 0.24
CA LEU A 30 19.13 -9.21 -0.84
C LEU A 30 17.70 -8.74 -0.64
N VAL A 31 17.16 -7.97 -1.59
CA VAL A 31 15.74 -7.62 -1.65
C VAL A 31 14.98 -8.70 -2.41
N ILE A 32 13.91 -9.24 -1.82
CA ILE A 32 13.00 -10.20 -2.50
C ILE A 32 11.66 -9.52 -2.68
N GLU A 33 11.23 -9.38 -3.95
CA GLU A 33 9.99 -8.69 -4.33
C GLU A 33 9.05 -9.63 -5.10
N LYS A 34 7.81 -9.75 -4.66
CA LYS A 34 6.82 -10.64 -5.28
C LYS A 34 6.40 -10.24 -6.70
N GLY A 35 6.42 -8.94 -6.97
CA GLY A 35 6.12 -8.37 -8.28
C GLY A 35 7.36 -7.73 -8.90
N ASN A 36 7.17 -6.58 -9.51
CA ASN A 36 8.30 -5.80 -10.00
C ASN A 36 8.73 -4.71 -9.01
N ILE A 37 9.85 -4.04 -9.30
CA ILE A 37 10.34 -2.92 -8.49
C ILE A 37 9.21 -1.94 -8.24
N VAL A 38 9.03 -1.55 -6.97
CA VAL A 38 7.95 -0.66 -6.49
C VAL A 38 6.56 -1.08 -6.98
N ASN A 39 6.25 -2.37 -6.83
CA ASN A 39 5.03 -2.97 -7.35
C ASN A 39 3.74 -2.29 -6.88
N ALA A 40 3.68 -1.77 -5.65
CA ALA A 40 2.55 -1.00 -5.18
C ALA A 40 2.32 0.27 -6.03
N ILE A 41 3.39 1.01 -6.38
CA ILE A 41 3.31 2.19 -7.27
C ILE A 41 2.89 1.79 -8.68
N TYR A 42 3.36 0.64 -9.17
CA TYR A 42 2.91 0.11 -10.47
C TYR A 42 1.41 -0.16 -10.50
N ASN A 43 0.83 -0.55 -9.38
CA ASN A 43 -0.60 -0.84 -9.25
C ASN A 43 -1.46 0.40 -8.92
N TYR A 44 -0.87 1.56 -8.68
CA TYR A 44 -1.62 2.82 -8.52
C TYR A 44 -2.35 3.18 -9.81
N PRO A 45 -3.40 4.01 -9.72
CA PRO A 45 -4.08 4.56 -10.90
C PRO A 45 -3.09 5.18 -11.90
N THR A 46 -3.37 5.01 -13.19
CA THR A 46 -2.44 5.46 -14.26
C THR A 46 -2.24 6.98 -14.27
N HIS A 47 -3.25 7.74 -13.87
CA HIS A 47 -3.24 9.21 -13.76
C HIS A 47 -2.66 9.72 -12.43
N GLN A 48 -2.32 8.83 -11.49
CA GLN A 48 -1.96 9.20 -10.11
C GLN A 48 -0.82 10.21 -10.05
N THR A 49 -1.09 11.35 -9.42
CA THR A 49 -0.10 12.33 -8.98
C THR A 49 0.15 12.10 -7.48
N PHE A 50 1.42 12.06 -7.08
CA PHE A 50 1.76 11.92 -5.67
C PHE A 50 1.33 13.15 -4.86
N PHE A 51 0.96 12.94 -3.60
CA PHE A 51 0.60 14.04 -2.71
C PHE A 51 1.82 14.82 -2.23
N SER A 52 2.98 14.14 -2.16
CA SER A 52 4.26 14.71 -1.74
C SER A 52 5.08 15.22 -2.91
N SER A 53 5.97 16.18 -2.64
CA SER A 53 6.92 16.64 -3.65
C SER A 53 7.98 15.58 -3.96
N SER A 54 8.61 15.69 -5.12
CA SER A 54 9.62 14.74 -5.58
C SER A 54 10.78 14.59 -4.59
N GLU A 55 11.26 15.70 -3.99
CA GLU A 55 12.36 15.68 -3.01
C GLU A 55 12.03 14.84 -1.76
N LYS A 56 10.74 14.79 -1.36
CA LYS A 56 10.30 13.98 -0.23
C LYS A 56 10.21 12.49 -0.55
N LEU A 57 10.23 12.14 -1.83
CA LEU A 57 10.16 10.76 -2.32
C LEU A 57 11.54 10.20 -2.69
N GLU A 58 12.59 11.00 -2.60
CA GLU A 58 13.96 10.60 -2.88
C GLU A 58 14.46 9.55 -1.90
N ILE A 59 15.27 8.61 -2.41
CA ILE A 59 16.00 7.61 -1.62
C ILE A 59 17.44 7.50 -2.12
N GLY A 60 18.35 7.12 -1.23
CA GLY A 60 19.73 6.77 -1.55
C GLY A 60 20.53 7.92 -2.16
N ASP A 61 20.28 9.16 -1.76
CA ASP A 61 20.95 10.36 -2.28
C ASP A 61 20.92 10.49 -3.80
N VAL A 62 19.89 9.95 -4.45
CA VAL A 62 19.63 10.11 -5.88
C VAL A 62 18.54 11.15 -6.06
N PRO A 63 18.80 12.29 -6.69
CA PRO A 63 17.80 13.34 -6.89
C PRO A 63 16.60 12.87 -7.74
N PHE A 64 15.39 13.20 -7.30
CA PHE A 64 14.17 12.97 -8.06
C PHE A 64 13.70 14.28 -8.71
N ILE A 65 14.25 14.57 -9.86
CA ILE A 65 14.00 15.82 -10.60
C ILE A 65 12.79 15.61 -11.51
N THR A 66 11.79 16.48 -11.38
CA THR A 66 10.57 16.48 -12.19
C THR A 66 10.22 17.93 -12.57
N GLU A 67 9.53 18.09 -13.70
CA GLU A 67 9.07 19.41 -14.16
C GLU A 67 8.06 20.02 -13.17
N ASN A 68 7.11 19.21 -12.71
CA ASN A 68 6.13 19.61 -11.70
C ASN A 68 6.63 19.20 -10.30
N ARG A 69 6.36 20.03 -9.30
CA ARG A 69 6.77 19.76 -7.91
C ARG A 69 6.31 18.39 -7.39
N LYS A 70 5.12 17.94 -7.80
CA LYS A 70 4.55 16.63 -7.45
C LYS A 70 4.68 15.70 -8.64
N PRO A 71 5.42 14.59 -8.52
CA PRO A 71 5.60 13.66 -9.64
C PRO A 71 4.32 12.85 -9.90
N VAL A 72 4.19 12.40 -11.14
CA VAL A 72 3.17 11.42 -11.53
C VAL A 72 3.73 10.00 -11.39
N ARG A 73 2.80 9.02 -11.34
CA ARG A 73 3.12 7.59 -11.20
C ARG A 73 4.25 7.12 -12.12
N ASN A 74 4.21 7.45 -13.41
CA ASN A 74 5.19 6.97 -14.38
C ASN A 74 6.60 7.56 -14.15
N GLN A 75 6.69 8.80 -13.65
CA GLN A 75 7.96 9.41 -13.27
C GLN A 75 8.56 8.68 -12.04
N ALA A 76 7.73 8.33 -11.05
CA ALA A 76 8.20 7.57 -9.91
C ALA A 76 8.67 6.16 -10.29
N LEU A 77 7.96 5.47 -11.19
CA LEU A 77 8.41 4.16 -11.70
C LEU A 77 9.78 4.26 -12.40
N ALA A 78 9.99 5.30 -13.22
CA ALA A 78 11.28 5.53 -13.88
C ALA A 78 12.39 5.86 -12.85
N TYR A 79 12.08 6.72 -11.88
CA TYR A 79 13.00 7.13 -10.83
C TYR A 79 13.49 5.94 -9.99
N TYR A 80 12.59 5.14 -9.42
CA TYR A 80 13.00 4.01 -8.57
C TYR A 80 13.77 2.92 -9.34
N ARG A 81 13.46 2.68 -10.62
CA ARG A 81 14.29 1.80 -11.47
C ARG A 81 15.70 2.35 -11.64
N GLU A 82 15.84 3.66 -11.85
CA GLU A 82 17.15 4.29 -11.99
C GLU A 82 17.93 4.25 -10.66
N VAL A 83 17.27 4.44 -9.53
CA VAL A 83 17.89 4.27 -8.20
C VAL A 83 18.46 2.87 -8.05
N VAL A 84 17.66 1.82 -8.30
CA VAL A 84 18.11 0.42 -8.20
C VAL A 84 19.34 0.18 -9.08
N LYS A 85 19.33 0.70 -10.30
CA LYS A 85 20.44 0.56 -11.26
C LYS A 85 21.70 1.28 -10.78
N ARG A 86 21.59 2.55 -10.38
CA ARG A 86 22.73 3.38 -9.94
C ARG A 86 23.36 2.88 -8.65
N LYS A 87 22.54 2.47 -7.71
CA LYS A 87 22.98 1.91 -6.41
C LYS A 87 23.31 0.42 -6.48
N GLN A 88 23.09 -0.22 -7.63
CA GLN A 88 23.33 -1.65 -7.82
C GLN A 88 22.66 -2.50 -6.74
N VAL A 89 21.42 -2.13 -6.34
CA VAL A 89 20.68 -2.87 -5.32
C VAL A 89 20.44 -4.30 -5.80
N ARG A 90 20.84 -5.28 -4.99
CA ARG A 90 20.55 -6.69 -5.24
C ARG A 90 19.06 -6.94 -5.00
N ILE A 91 18.32 -7.13 -6.09
CA ILE A 91 16.88 -7.40 -6.04
C ILE A 91 16.52 -8.64 -6.84
N GLN A 92 15.67 -9.48 -6.24
CA GLN A 92 15.07 -10.65 -6.87
C GLN A 92 13.59 -10.38 -7.09
N PRO A 93 13.20 -9.90 -8.27
CA PRO A 93 11.80 -9.63 -8.59
C PRO A 93 11.06 -10.89 -8.99
N PHE A 94 9.72 -10.85 -8.94
CA PHE A 94 8.82 -11.95 -9.24
C PHE A 94 9.08 -13.19 -8.39
N GLU A 95 9.48 -12.98 -7.14
CA GLU A 95 9.69 -14.02 -6.16
C GLU A 95 8.99 -13.62 -4.84
N ARG A 96 8.01 -14.41 -4.44
CA ARG A 96 7.24 -14.14 -3.22
C ARG A 96 7.87 -14.86 -2.03
N VAL A 97 8.14 -14.15 -0.94
CA VAL A 97 8.43 -14.76 0.35
C VAL A 97 7.12 -15.34 0.90
N LEU A 98 7.13 -16.61 1.23
CA LEU A 98 5.97 -17.36 1.71
C LEU A 98 6.01 -17.54 3.23
N GLN A 99 7.22 -17.73 3.79
CA GLN A 99 7.43 -18.02 5.19
C GLN A 99 8.82 -17.57 5.65
N VAL A 100 8.91 -17.14 6.90
CA VAL A 100 10.15 -16.79 7.59
C VAL A 100 10.13 -17.49 8.94
N ASP A 101 11.06 -18.41 9.16
CA ASP A 101 11.15 -19.22 10.37
C ASP A 101 12.45 -18.92 11.11
N LYS A 102 12.37 -18.48 12.36
CA LYS A 102 13.54 -18.35 13.23
C LYS A 102 13.98 -19.74 13.70
N GLN A 103 15.21 -20.14 13.40
CA GLN A 103 15.78 -21.42 13.81
C GLN A 103 16.64 -21.29 15.07
N ALA A 104 17.42 -20.22 15.14
CA ALA A 104 18.29 -19.90 16.25
C ALA A 104 18.55 -18.39 16.30
N GLU A 105 19.38 -17.94 17.22
CA GLU A 105 19.90 -16.58 17.21
C GLU A 105 20.65 -16.32 15.90
N ASN A 106 20.34 -15.20 15.23
CA ASN A 106 20.91 -14.82 13.93
C ASN A 106 20.79 -15.89 12.84
N GLN A 107 19.71 -16.71 12.89
CA GLN A 107 19.46 -17.71 11.87
C GLN A 107 17.97 -17.82 11.53
N PHE A 108 17.62 -17.39 10.34
CA PHE A 108 16.27 -17.47 9.77
C PHE A 108 16.30 -18.31 8.50
N ILE A 109 15.27 -19.14 8.33
CA ILE A 109 14.98 -19.79 7.05
C ILE A 109 13.88 -18.99 6.36
N VAL A 110 14.21 -18.46 5.18
CA VAL A 110 13.29 -17.70 4.34
C VAL A 110 12.88 -18.56 3.15
N THR A 111 11.64 -19.03 3.16
CA THR A 111 11.07 -19.83 2.08
C THR A 111 10.34 -18.96 1.10
N THR A 112 10.66 -19.06 -0.16
CA THR A 112 10.05 -18.27 -1.23
C THR A 112 9.31 -19.16 -2.23
N SER A 113 8.67 -18.55 -3.22
CA SER A 113 8.01 -19.24 -4.34
C SER A 113 9.01 -19.94 -5.29
N LYS A 114 10.31 -19.68 -5.15
CA LYS A 114 11.34 -20.24 -6.04
C LYS A 114 12.44 -21.00 -5.31
N GLU A 115 12.90 -20.47 -4.18
CA GLU A 115 14.07 -20.98 -3.47
C GLU A 115 13.89 -20.91 -1.95
N THR A 116 14.89 -21.40 -1.22
CA THR A 116 15.01 -21.24 0.23
C THR A 116 16.35 -20.63 0.55
N TYR A 117 16.33 -19.61 1.42
CA TYR A 117 17.51 -18.88 1.87
C TYR A 117 17.71 -19.04 3.37
N GLU A 118 18.95 -18.88 3.81
CA GLU A 118 19.31 -18.66 5.21
C GLU A 118 19.71 -17.20 5.39
N ALA A 119 19.19 -16.52 6.40
CA ALA A 119 19.50 -15.12 6.69
C ALA A 119 19.84 -14.93 8.16
N GLU A 120 20.74 -13.97 8.47
CA GLU A 120 21.03 -13.57 9.85
C GLU A 120 19.97 -12.59 10.37
N ASN A 121 19.45 -11.73 9.49
CA ASN A 121 18.41 -10.74 9.81
C ASN A 121 17.39 -10.65 8.66
N VAL A 122 16.14 -10.30 8.99
CA VAL A 122 15.07 -10.10 8.01
C VAL A 122 14.39 -8.76 8.24
N ILE A 123 14.24 -7.96 7.18
CA ILE A 123 13.52 -6.68 7.19
C ILE A 123 12.20 -6.85 6.44
N ILE A 124 11.08 -6.58 7.11
CA ILE A 124 9.75 -6.66 6.51
C ILE A 124 9.34 -5.27 6.01
N ALA A 125 9.24 -5.12 4.69
CA ALA A 125 8.88 -3.88 3.99
C ALA A 125 7.73 -4.11 2.99
N THR A 126 6.81 -5.02 3.31
CA THR A 126 5.75 -5.51 2.41
C THR A 126 4.64 -4.49 2.13
N GLY A 127 4.57 -3.42 2.93
CA GLY A 127 3.52 -2.41 2.77
C GLY A 127 2.13 -2.91 3.19
N TYR A 128 1.07 -2.33 2.60
CA TYR A 128 -0.33 -2.66 2.94
C TYR A 128 -1.25 -2.73 1.71
N TYR A 129 -0.79 -2.29 0.54
CA TYR A 129 -1.63 -2.06 -0.63
C TYR A 129 -2.19 -3.35 -1.27
N ASP A 130 -1.62 -4.50 -0.94
CA ASP A 130 -1.98 -5.77 -1.55
C ASP A 130 -3.19 -6.49 -0.91
N HIS A 131 -3.68 -5.98 0.23
CA HIS A 131 -4.75 -6.60 1.00
C HIS A 131 -5.91 -5.61 1.17
N PRO A 132 -6.91 -5.63 0.27
CA PRO A 132 -8.09 -4.79 0.39
C PRO A 132 -8.97 -5.26 1.55
N ASN A 133 -9.65 -4.30 2.19
CA ASN A 133 -10.66 -4.61 3.18
C ASN A 133 -11.93 -5.09 2.47
N TYR A 134 -12.27 -6.35 2.62
CA TYR A 134 -13.51 -6.90 2.09
C TYR A 134 -14.72 -6.52 2.97
N MET A 135 -15.84 -6.27 2.32
CA MET A 135 -17.11 -5.98 2.99
C MET A 135 -17.80 -7.28 3.46
N ASN A 136 -17.45 -8.41 2.84
CA ASN A 136 -18.05 -9.74 3.07
C ASN A 136 -19.56 -9.75 2.80
N VAL A 137 -19.98 -9.08 1.72
CA VAL A 137 -21.38 -9.05 1.27
C VAL A 137 -21.59 -9.98 0.07
N PRO A 138 -22.78 -10.56 -0.10
CA PRO A 138 -23.10 -11.35 -1.28
C PRO A 138 -22.83 -10.58 -2.59
N GLY A 139 -22.10 -11.20 -3.50
CA GLY A 139 -21.77 -10.63 -4.81
C GLY A 139 -20.53 -9.73 -4.83
N GLU A 140 -19.81 -9.60 -3.74
CA GLU A 140 -18.51 -8.87 -3.72
C GLU A 140 -17.43 -9.55 -4.58
N ASP A 141 -17.57 -10.85 -4.84
CA ASP A 141 -16.69 -11.67 -5.68
C ASP A 141 -17.03 -11.67 -7.18
N LEU A 142 -18.08 -10.95 -7.59
CA LEU A 142 -18.43 -10.79 -8.99
C LEU A 142 -17.29 -10.12 -9.78
N SER A 143 -17.06 -10.56 -11.02
CA SER A 143 -15.97 -10.09 -11.89
C SER A 143 -16.01 -8.58 -12.22
N LYS A 144 -17.14 -7.93 -12.00
CA LYS A 144 -17.35 -6.49 -12.18
C LYS A 144 -17.09 -5.66 -10.91
N VAL A 145 -16.75 -6.31 -9.79
CA VAL A 145 -16.39 -5.65 -8.52
C VAL A 145 -14.88 -5.58 -8.42
N PHE A 146 -14.38 -4.37 -8.32
CA PHE A 146 -12.95 -4.08 -8.24
C PHE A 146 -12.59 -3.43 -6.91
N HIS A 147 -11.52 -3.90 -6.28
CA HIS A 147 -10.96 -3.28 -5.08
C HIS A 147 -9.84 -2.27 -5.40
N TYR A 148 -9.46 -2.15 -6.67
CA TYR A 148 -8.45 -1.24 -7.17
C TYR A 148 -8.97 -0.47 -8.37
N PHE A 149 -8.83 0.84 -8.33
CA PHE A 149 -9.10 1.68 -9.49
C PHE A 149 -7.80 1.83 -10.30
N LYS A 150 -7.87 1.63 -11.60
CA LYS A 150 -6.71 1.75 -12.49
C LYS A 150 -6.83 2.93 -13.44
N GLU A 151 -7.89 3.00 -14.20
CA GLU A 151 -8.18 4.10 -15.13
C GLU A 151 -9.68 4.13 -15.47
N ALA A 152 -10.17 5.28 -15.91
CA ALA A 152 -11.59 5.50 -16.12
C ALA A 152 -12.09 5.11 -17.52
N HIS A 153 -11.21 5.13 -18.53
CA HIS A 153 -11.60 4.97 -19.95
C HIS A 153 -12.55 3.80 -20.27
N PRO A 154 -12.39 2.59 -19.68
CA PRO A 154 -13.30 1.47 -19.98
C PRO A 154 -14.76 1.66 -19.51
N TYR A 155 -15.01 2.68 -18.68
CA TYR A 155 -16.31 2.92 -18.02
C TYR A 155 -17.10 4.07 -18.64
N PHE A 156 -16.71 4.52 -19.84
CA PHE A 156 -17.44 5.52 -20.61
C PHE A 156 -18.91 5.10 -20.79
N ASP A 157 -19.85 6.02 -20.50
CA ASP A 157 -21.31 5.82 -20.58
C ASP A 157 -21.82 4.60 -19.77
N LYS A 158 -21.16 4.28 -18.63
CA LYS A 158 -21.55 3.21 -17.73
C LYS A 158 -22.12 3.73 -16.41
N ASP A 159 -22.99 2.91 -15.80
CA ASP A 159 -23.45 3.11 -14.44
C ASP A 159 -22.43 2.50 -13.48
N VAL A 160 -21.74 3.33 -12.72
CA VAL A 160 -20.64 2.91 -11.84
C VAL A 160 -20.94 3.27 -10.40
N VAL A 161 -20.88 2.28 -9.52
CA VAL A 161 -20.98 2.49 -8.08
C VAL A 161 -19.58 2.49 -7.46
N VAL A 162 -19.26 3.53 -6.70
CA VAL A 162 -18.05 3.64 -5.90
C VAL A 162 -18.40 3.51 -4.42
N ILE A 163 -17.86 2.50 -3.74
CA ILE A 163 -18.12 2.25 -2.32
C ILE A 163 -16.93 2.76 -1.52
N GLY A 164 -17.15 3.76 -0.67
CA GLY A 164 -16.12 4.41 0.12
C GLY A 164 -16.24 5.93 0.11
N GLY A 165 -15.51 6.63 0.99
CA GLY A 165 -15.62 8.10 1.12
C GLY A 165 -14.29 8.76 1.49
N LYS A 166 -13.14 8.09 1.30
CA LYS A 166 -11.80 8.66 1.51
C LYS A 166 -11.13 9.00 0.17
N ASN A 167 -9.85 9.37 0.20
CA ASN A 167 -9.13 9.84 -0.98
C ASN A 167 -9.32 8.95 -2.23
N SER A 168 -9.10 7.65 -2.11
CA SER A 168 -9.16 6.74 -3.27
C SER A 168 -10.54 6.65 -3.91
N SER A 169 -11.62 6.71 -3.13
CA SER A 169 -12.99 6.72 -3.65
C SER A 169 -13.33 8.06 -4.31
N VAL A 170 -12.91 9.17 -3.71
CA VAL A 170 -13.11 10.51 -4.28
C VAL A 170 -12.33 10.67 -5.59
N ASP A 171 -11.05 10.30 -5.60
CA ASP A 171 -10.22 10.32 -6.81
C ASP A 171 -10.82 9.47 -7.94
N ALA A 172 -11.25 8.23 -7.63
CA ALA A 172 -11.89 7.35 -8.60
C ALA A 172 -13.19 7.94 -9.16
N ALA A 173 -14.05 8.50 -8.29
CA ALA A 173 -15.30 9.11 -8.71
C ALA A 173 -15.06 10.32 -9.64
N LEU A 174 -14.09 11.18 -9.32
CA LEU A 174 -13.73 12.33 -10.15
C LEU A 174 -13.22 11.90 -11.53
N GLU A 175 -12.36 10.89 -11.60
CA GLU A 175 -11.83 10.39 -12.87
C GLU A 175 -12.92 9.70 -13.70
N LEU A 176 -13.83 8.96 -13.08
CA LEU A 176 -14.98 8.36 -13.75
C LEU A 176 -15.91 9.40 -14.37
N VAL A 177 -16.21 10.48 -13.64
CA VAL A 177 -17.03 11.59 -14.18
C VAL A 177 -16.35 12.26 -15.37
N LYS A 178 -15.04 12.44 -15.36
CA LYS A 178 -14.27 13.00 -16.50
C LYS A 178 -14.36 12.13 -17.77
N CYS A 179 -14.70 10.86 -17.61
CA CYS A 179 -14.94 9.92 -18.71
C CYS A 179 -16.42 9.68 -19.00
N ASP A 180 -17.30 10.62 -18.59
CA ASP A 180 -18.74 10.57 -18.81
C ASP A 180 -19.43 9.32 -18.23
N ALA A 181 -18.87 8.68 -17.21
CA ALA A 181 -19.55 7.65 -16.44
C ALA A 181 -20.62 8.27 -15.52
N ARG A 182 -21.73 7.58 -15.32
CA ARG A 182 -22.75 7.93 -14.32
C ARG A 182 -22.35 7.35 -12.99
N VAL A 183 -21.93 8.21 -12.05
CA VAL A 183 -21.31 7.80 -10.81
C VAL A 183 -22.26 7.94 -9.64
N THR A 184 -22.40 6.86 -8.86
CA THR A 184 -23.04 6.85 -7.54
C THR A 184 -22.02 6.45 -6.48
N VAL A 185 -21.87 7.26 -5.43
CA VAL A 185 -20.99 6.98 -4.30
C VAL A 185 -21.81 6.57 -3.09
N ILE A 186 -21.47 5.43 -2.49
CA ILE A 186 -22.11 4.90 -1.28
C ILE A 186 -21.06 4.91 -0.15
N TYR A 187 -21.34 5.67 0.91
CA TYR A 187 -20.41 5.85 2.01
C TYR A 187 -21.07 5.68 3.38
N ARG A 188 -20.46 4.86 4.22
CA ARG A 188 -20.95 4.57 5.59
C ARG A 188 -20.83 5.73 6.58
N GLY A 189 -19.98 6.72 6.28
CA GLY A 189 -19.83 7.93 7.11
C GLY A 189 -20.99 8.88 6.94
N SER A 190 -21.21 9.73 7.96
CA SER A 190 -22.32 10.68 8.00
C SER A 190 -22.06 11.96 7.20
N ASP A 191 -20.81 12.22 6.84
CA ASP A 191 -20.37 13.41 6.11
C ASP A 191 -19.06 13.11 5.37
N TYR A 192 -18.56 14.03 4.56
CA TYR A 192 -17.28 13.94 3.88
C TYR A 192 -16.15 13.64 4.87
N SER A 193 -15.32 12.67 4.53
CA SER A 193 -14.23 12.26 5.41
C SER A 193 -13.19 13.38 5.56
N PRO A 194 -12.79 13.75 6.78
CA PRO A 194 -11.74 14.75 7.01
C PRO A 194 -10.37 14.33 6.46
N SER A 195 -10.21 13.07 6.08
CA SER A 195 -8.98 12.56 5.45
C SER A 195 -8.89 12.89 3.96
N VAL A 196 -9.98 13.34 3.31
CA VAL A 196 -9.95 13.77 1.91
C VAL A 196 -9.12 15.04 1.81
N LYS A 197 -8.22 15.06 0.83
CA LYS A 197 -7.28 16.17 0.66
C LYS A 197 -8.04 17.50 0.34
N PRO A 198 -7.69 18.60 1.01
CA PRO A 198 -8.45 19.87 0.91
C PRO A 198 -8.44 20.50 -0.49
N TRP A 199 -7.54 20.08 -1.37
CA TRP A 199 -7.51 20.57 -2.76
C TRP A 199 -8.34 19.70 -3.73
N ILE A 200 -8.87 18.55 -3.29
CA ILE A 200 -9.70 17.62 -4.09
C ILE A 200 -11.17 17.76 -3.69
N LEU A 201 -11.43 17.92 -2.39
CA LEU A 201 -12.78 17.92 -1.82
C LEU A 201 -13.72 18.97 -2.46
N PRO A 202 -13.32 20.24 -2.72
CA PRO A 202 -14.22 21.23 -3.27
C PRO A 202 -14.78 20.88 -4.66
N GLU A 203 -13.98 20.23 -5.53
CA GLU A 203 -14.43 19.75 -6.83
C GLU A 203 -15.48 18.65 -6.66
N PHE A 204 -15.20 17.68 -5.80
CA PHE A 204 -16.11 16.56 -5.52
C PHE A 204 -17.44 17.06 -4.93
N GLU A 205 -17.42 17.95 -3.93
CA GLU A 205 -18.62 18.56 -3.34
C GLU A 205 -19.46 19.32 -4.36
N ALA A 206 -18.82 20.04 -5.28
CA ALA A 206 -19.53 20.75 -6.34
C ALA A 206 -20.28 19.80 -7.27
N LEU A 207 -19.67 18.66 -7.64
CA LEU A 207 -20.29 17.65 -8.49
C LEU A 207 -21.43 16.90 -7.76
N VAL A 208 -21.31 16.68 -6.47
CA VAL A 208 -22.41 16.12 -5.66
C VAL A 208 -23.55 17.11 -5.56
N ARG A 209 -23.28 18.38 -5.26
CA ARG A 209 -24.28 19.42 -5.09
C ARG A 209 -25.09 19.72 -6.36
N ASN A 210 -24.46 19.63 -7.52
CA ASN A 210 -25.14 19.84 -8.81
C ASN A 210 -25.80 18.57 -9.39
N GLY A 211 -25.69 17.42 -8.67
CA GLY A 211 -26.31 16.16 -9.06
C GLY A 211 -25.57 15.37 -10.14
N THR A 212 -24.33 15.76 -10.49
CA THR A 212 -23.48 14.98 -11.43
C THR A 212 -23.02 13.68 -10.77
N ILE A 213 -22.75 13.67 -9.47
CA ILE A 213 -22.44 12.48 -8.67
C ILE A 213 -23.60 12.25 -7.71
N GLY A 214 -24.20 11.04 -7.75
CA GLY A 214 -25.11 10.58 -6.71
C GLY A 214 -24.31 10.29 -5.43
N MET A 215 -24.73 10.81 -4.27
CA MET A 215 -24.03 10.57 -3.01
C MET A 215 -24.99 10.10 -1.90
N HIS A 216 -24.65 8.97 -1.29
CA HIS A 216 -25.38 8.39 -0.17
C HIS A 216 -24.48 8.29 1.06
N PHE A 217 -24.75 9.11 2.06
CA PHE A 217 -24.11 9.06 3.39
C PHE A 217 -24.88 8.11 4.33
N ASN A 218 -24.25 7.68 5.43
CA ASN A 218 -24.82 6.71 6.38
C ASN A 218 -25.35 5.45 5.69
N ALA A 219 -24.74 5.04 4.58
CA ALA A 219 -25.21 3.99 3.72
C ALA A 219 -24.27 2.78 3.77
N HIS A 220 -24.83 1.61 4.04
CA HIS A 220 -24.10 0.34 4.17
C HIS A 220 -24.54 -0.62 3.07
N VAL A 221 -23.64 -1.00 2.19
CA VAL A 221 -23.90 -1.99 1.14
C VAL A 221 -24.21 -3.34 1.79
N THR A 222 -25.28 -3.97 1.36
CA THR A 222 -25.75 -5.27 1.86
C THR A 222 -25.69 -6.38 0.82
N LYS A 223 -25.75 -6.03 -0.47
CA LYS A 223 -25.72 -7.01 -1.57
C LYS A 223 -25.33 -6.36 -2.90
N ILE A 224 -24.61 -7.11 -3.73
CA ILE A 224 -24.29 -6.76 -5.12
C ILE A 224 -24.82 -7.88 -6.02
N THR A 225 -25.45 -7.50 -7.13
CA THR A 225 -25.90 -8.43 -8.19
C THR A 225 -25.31 -8.01 -9.52
N ASP A 226 -25.59 -8.73 -10.59
CA ASP A 226 -25.16 -8.36 -11.94
C ASP A 226 -25.73 -7.01 -12.41
N GLU A 227 -26.85 -6.56 -11.88
CA GLU A 227 -27.54 -5.35 -12.34
C GLU A 227 -27.63 -4.26 -11.26
N THR A 228 -27.53 -4.62 -9.97
CA THR A 228 -27.84 -3.68 -8.88
C THR A 228 -26.89 -3.78 -7.72
N VAL A 229 -26.72 -2.67 -6.99
CA VAL A 229 -26.18 -2.61 -5.63
C VAL A 229 -27.29 -2.24 -4.68
N THR A 230 -27.50 -3.05 -3.66
CA THR A 230 -28.44 -2.81 -2.56
C THR A 230 -27.69 -2.32 -1.34
N PHE A 231 -28.23 -1.31 -0.67
CA PHE A 231 -27.67 -0.77 0.56
C PHE A 231 -28.77 -0.32 1.53
N GLU A 232 -28.45 -0.33 2.82
CA GLU A 232 -29.29 0.19 3.87
C GLU A 232 -28.86 1.62 4.23
N GLN A 233 -29.84 2.53 4.30
CA GLN A 233 -29.68 3.90 4.77
C GLN A 233 -30.89 4.27 5.64
N GLU A 234 -30.64 4.78 6.86
CA GLU A 234 -31.72 5.12 7.82
C GLU A 234 -32.74 3.97 8.04
N SER A 235 -32.26 2.74 8.17
CA SER A 235 -33.06 1.51 8.35
C SER A 235 -34.03 1.25 7.20
N LYS A 236 -33.76 1.79 6.01
CA LYS A 236 -34.50 1.51 4.79
C LYS A 236 -33.55 0.94 3.74
N GLU A 237 -34.05 0.01 2.98
CA GLU A 237 -33.33 -0.58 1.86
C GLU A 237 -33.51 0.25 0.59
N TYR A 238 -32.40 0.49 -0.10
CA TYR A 238 -32.34 1.19 -1.39
C TYR A 238 -31.58 0.33 -2.38
N THR A 239 -31.89 0.51 -3.65
CA THR A 239 -31.24 -0.20 -4.73
C THR A 239 -30.90 0.78 -5.86
N VAL A 240 -29.66 0.70 -6.37
CA VAL A 240 -29.19 1.47 -7.53
C VAL A 240 -28.68 0.51 -8.60
N SER A 241 -28.90 0.87 -9.86
CA SER A 241 -28.34 0.14 -11.00
C SER A 241 -26.83 0.31 -11.08
N ASN A 242 -26.15 -0.69 -11.63
CA ASN A 242 -24.72 -0.63 -11.88
C ASN A 242 -24.29 -1.59 -13.00
N ASP A 243 -23.33 -1.14 -13.81
CA ASP A 243 -22.55 -1.99 -14.71
C ASP A 243 -21.27 -2.47 -13.98
N PHE A 244 -20.67 -1.61 -13.14
CA PHE A 244 -19.42 -1.87 -12.44
C PHE A 244 -19.43 -1.31 -11.01
N VAL A 245 -18.64 -1.94 -10.14
CA VAL A 245 -18.50 -1.51 -8.75
C VAL A 245 -17.01 -1.36 -8.39
N PHE A 246 -16.65 -0.23 -7.80
CA PHE A 246 -15.35 -0.01 -7.17
C PHE A 246 -15.50 -0.01 -5.64
N ALA A 247 -15.11 -1.11 -5.00
CA ALA A 247 -15.09 -1.24 -3.54
C ALA A 247 -13.80 -0.62 -2.97
N MET A 248 -13.79 0.72 -2.85
CA MET A 248 -12.66 1.51 -2.36
C MET A 248 -12.65 1.58 -0.83
N THR A 249 -12.68 0.42 -0.19
CA THR A 249 -12.88 0.22 1.25
C THR A 249 -11.60 0.34 2.09
N GLY A 250 -10.47 0.61 1.42
CA GLY A 250 -9.14 0.71 2.04
C GLY A 250 -8.38 -0.61 2.04
N TYR A 251 -7.20 -0.59 2.66
CA TYR A 251 -6.26 -1.70 2.66
C TYR A 251 -5.68 -1.90 4.06
N HIS A 252 -5.11 -3.08 4.32
CA HIS A 252 -4.42 -3.41 5.56
C HIS A 252 -3.13 -4.20 5.29
N PRO A 253 -2.15 -4.21 6.23
CA PRO A 253 -0.98 -5.08 6.14
C PRO A 253 -1.37 -6.57 6.19
N ASP A 254 -0.45 -7.45 5.75
CA ASP A 254 -0.60 -8.89 5.95
C ASP A 254 -0.29 -9.26 7.41
N HIS A 255 -1.31 -9.15 8.26
CA HIS A 255 -1.22 -9.48 9.67
C HIS A 255 -0.86 -10.96 9.88
N SER A 256 -1.39 -11.84 9.04
CA SER A 256 -1.15 -13.28 9.17
C SER A 256 0.31 -13.63 8.86
N PHE A 257 0.94 -12.92 7.93
CA PHE A 257 2.36 -13.08 7.63
C PHE A 257 3.24 -12.67 8.82
N LEU A 258 2.92 -11.54 9.47
CA LEU A 258 3.64 -11.07 10.65
C LEU A 258 3.48 -12.00 11.85
N THR A 259 2.25 -12.43 12.16
CA THR A 259 2.00 -13.32 13.31
C THR A 259 2.63 -14.70 13.13
N LYS A 260 2.68 -15.23 11.92
CA LYS A 260 3.39 -16.49 11.64
C LYS A 260 4.90 -16.45 11.93
N MET A 261 5.50 -15.27 11.86
CA MET A 261 6.91 -15.06 12.25
C MET A 261 7.10 -14.84 13.76
N GLY A 262 6.01 -14.83 14.54
CA GLY A 262 6.03 -14.54 15.96
C GLY A 262 6.00 -13.05 16.31
N VAL A 263 5.76 -12.18 15.32
CA VAL A 263 5.60 -10.75 15.59
C VAL A 263 4.26 -10.51 16.25
N GLU A 264 4.27 -9.87 17.41
CA GLU A 264 3.08 -9.49 18.16
C GLU A 264 2.42 -8.29 17.51
N LEU A 265 1.10 -8.32 17.42
CA LEU A 265 0.30 -7.22 16.89
C LEU A 265 -0.64 -6.69 17.97
N ASP A 266 -0.78 -5.38 18.06
CA ASP A 266 -1.84 -4.76 18.84
C ASP A 266 -3.21 -5.15 18.27
N ALA A 267 -4.10 -5.65 19.11
CA ALA A 267 -5.37 -6.24 18.68
C ALA A 267 -6.35 -5.22 18.08
N GLU A 268 -6.24 -3.95 18.47
CA GLU A 268 -7.15 -2.89 18.02
C GLU A 268 -6.63 -2.22 16.75
N THR A 269 -5.34 -1.88 16.74
CA THR A 269 -4.70 -1.09 15.66
C THR A 269 -4.01 -1.94 14.60
N GLY A 270 -3.77 -3.23 14.87
CA GLY A 270 -2.96 -4.10 14.02
C GLY A 270 -1.49 -3.68 13.94
N ARG A 271 -1.05 -2.78 14.82
CA ARG A 271 0.33 -2.27 14.83
C ARG A 271 1.27 -3.36 15.35
N PRO A 272 2.37 -3.65 14.63
CA PRO A 272 3.37 -4.60 15.14
C PRO A 272 4.10 -4.05 16.36
N SER A 273 4.49 -4.93 17.28
CA SER A 273 5.35 -4.60 18.41
C SER A 273 6.79 -4.44 17.92
N PHE A 274 7.37 -3.25 18.07
CA PHE A 274 8.75 -2.96 17.69
C PHE A 274 9.31 -1.77 18.47
N ASN A 275 10.63 -1.68 18.56
CA ASN A 275 11.33 -0.54 19.10
C ASN A 275 11.43 0.58 18.06
N GLU A 276 10.90 1.76 18.33
CA GLU A 276 10.84 2.89 17.39
C GLU A 276 12.23 3.47 17.02
N GLU A 277 13.25 3.28 17.86
CA GLU A 277 14.60 3.76 17.57
C GLU A 277 15.37 2.81 16.65
N THR A 278 15.18 1.49 16.84
CA THR A 278 15.91 0.44 16.11
C THR A 278 15.10 -0.19 14.98
N MET A 279 13.79 -0.05 15.01
CA MET A 279 12.82 -0.74 14.14
C MET A 279 12.82 -2.27 14.30
N GLU A 280 13.49 -2.83 15.33
CA GLU A 280 13.48 -4.26 15.65
C GLU A 280 12.18 -4.64 16.34
N THR A 281 11.56 -5.74 15.90
CA THR A 281 10.31 -6.24 16.49
C THR A 281 10.57 -6.95 17.83
N ASN A 282 9.50 -7.44 18.48
CA ASN A 282 9.62 -8.38 19.61
C ASN A 282 10.37 -9.68 19.25
N VAL A 283 10.54 -9.99 17.97
CA VAL A 283 11.36 -11.10 17.49
C VAL A 283 12.72 -10.58 17.07
N GLU A 284 13.72 -10.82 17.90
CA GLU A 284 15.10 -10.41 17.65
C GLU A 284 15.59 -10.86 16.26
N GLY A 285 16.17 -9.94 15.49
CA GLY A 285 16.63 -10.13 14.11
C GLY A 285 15.55 -9.91 13.05
N ILE A 286 14.27 -9.64 13.44
CA ILE A 286 13.21 -9.21 12.52
C ILE A 286 12.96 -7.71 12.71
N TYR A 287 13.03 -6.97 11.61
CA TYR A 287 12.85 -5.52 11.55
C TYR A 287 11.64 -5.15 10.69
N ILE A 288 11.07 -3.99 10.94
CA ILE A 288 9.94 -3.45 10.18
C ILE A 288 10.34 -2.16 9.47
N ALA A 289 10.01 -2.01 8.19
CA ALA A 289 10.27 -0.78 7.44
C ALA A 289 9.06 -0.31 6.62
N GLY A 290 8.76 0.98 6.66
CA GLY A 290 7.67 1.60 5.91
C GLY A 290 6.31 1.50 6.59
N VAL A 291 5.25 1.64 5.79
CA VAL A 291 3.87 1.80 6.26
C VAL A 291 3.35 0.63 7.08
N ILE A 292 3.89 -0.56 6.93
CA ILE A 292 3.52 -1.74 7.73
C ILE A 292 3.73 -1.49 9.24
N ALA A 293 4.66 -0.62 9.64
CA ALA A 293 4.88 -0.23 11.02
C ALA A 293 3.70 0.56 11.65
N ALA A 294 2.84 1.15 10.84
CA ALA A 294 1.65 1.89 11.30
C ALA A 294 0.40 1.00 11.49
N GLY A 295 0.48 -0.32 11.22
CA GLY A 295 -0.65 -1.21 11.29
C GLY A 295 -1.78 -0.77 10.34
N ASN A 296 -3.00 -0.68 10.85
CA ASN A 296 -4.19 -0.29 10.09
C ASN A 296 -4.29 1.22 9.80
N ASN A 297 -3.40 2.05 10.37
CA ASN A 297 -3.39 3.50 10.15
C ASN A 297 -2.54 3.90 8.94
N ALA A 298 -3.10 3.79 7.74
CA ALA A 298 -2.43 4.16 6.49
C ALA A 298 -2.13 5.67 6.33
N ASN A 299 -2.49 6.52 7.30
CA ASN A 299 -2.26 7.97 7.26
C ASN A 299 -1.10 8.44 8.15
N GLU A 300 -0.31 7.54 8.70
CA GLU A 300 0.80 7.86 9.62
C GLU A 300 2.15 7.76 8.92
N ILE A 301 2.38 6.67 8.21
CA ILE A 301 3.68 6.40 7.57
C ILE A 301 3.50 6.37 6.04
N PHE A 302 4.27 7.22 5.38
CA PHE A 302 4.36 7.36 3.94
C PHE A 302 5.79 7.12 3.47
N ILE A 303 6.07 7.23 2.17
CA ILE A 303 7.44 7.15 1.65
C ILE A 303 8.33 8.21 2.30
N GLU A 304 7.81 9.42 2.48
CA GLU A 304 8.52 10.61 2.96
C GLU A 304 9.11 10.49 4.37
N ASN A 305 8.53 9.67 5.24
CA ASN A 305 9.06 9.38 6.58
C ASN A 305 9.56 7.94 6.71
N GLY A 306 8.86 6.97 6.13
CA GLY A 306 9.25 5.56 6.17
C GLY A 306 10.59 5.24 5.48
N ARG A 307 11.03 6.09 4.53
CA ARG A 307 12.34 5.96 3.88
C ARG A 307 13.53 6.06 4.83
N PHE A 308 13.33 6.63 6.01
CA PHE A 308 14.39 6.79 7.02
C PHE A 308 14.50 5.58 7.96
N HIS A 309 13.54 4.66 7.98
CA HIS A 309 13.60 3.46 8.82
C HIS A 309 14.83 2.61 8.51
N GLY A 310 15.25 2.54 7.24
CA GLY A 310 16.45 1.82 6.83
C GLY A 310 17.73 2.27 7.53
N LYS A 311 17.85 3.57 7.82
CA LYS A 311 19.01 4.12 8.54
C LYS A 311 19.07 3.64 9.98
N SER A 312 17.93 3.67 10.71
CA SER A 312 17.84 3.14 12.07
C SER A 312 18.19 1.65 12.12
N ILE A 313 17.63 0.86 11.18
CA ILE A 313 17.87 -0.58 11.07
C ILE A 313 19.35 -0.87 10.81
N ALA A 314 19.95 -0.21 9.81
CA ALA A 314 21.36 -0.42 9.46
C ALA A 314 22.30 -0.09 10.63
N SER A 315 22.03 1.02 11.32
CA SER A 315 22.80 1.42 12.51
C SER A 315 22.70 0.39 13.63
N HIS A 316 21.50 -0.15 13.87
CA HIS A 316 21.30 -1.16 14.93
C HIS A 316 21.99 -2.49 14.60
N ILE A 317 21.85 -2.99 13.38
CA ILE A 317 22.49 -4.26 12.94
C ILE A 317 24.02 -4.17 13.09
N ILE A 318 24.64 -3.06 12.70
CA ILE A 318 26.10 -2.89 12.84
C ILE A 318 26.53 -2.81 14.31
N ASN A 319 25.82 -2.07 15.13
CA ASN A 319 26.15 -1.95 16.54
C ASN A 319 26.05 -3.32 17.26
N LYS A 320 25.03 -4.11 16.93
CA LYS A 320 24.83 -5.45 17.46
C LYS A 320 25.94 -6.42 17.05
N ASN A 321 26.45 -6.32 15.81
CA ASN A 321 27.53 -7.17 15.32
C ASN A 321 28.92 -6.80 15.93
N ASN A 322 29.06 -5.60 16.51
CA ASN A 322 30.29 -5.12 17.10
C ASN A 322 30.30 -5.26 18.65
N ALA A 323 29.19 -5.68 19.26
CA ALA A 323 29.06 -5.88 20.71
C ALA A 323 29.36 -7.33 21.09
#